data_e4ab50df7484276d975d56fba0411353
#
_entry.id   e4ab50df7484276d975d56fba0411353
#
_cell.length_a   1.000
_cell.length_b   1.000
_cell.length_c   1.000
_cell.angle_alpha   90.00
_cell.angle_beta   90.00
_cell.angle_gamma   90.00
#
_symmetry.space_group_name_H-M   'P 1'
#
loop_
_entity.id
_entity.type
_entity.pdbx_description
1 polymer ?
#
loop_
_entity_poly.entity_id
_entity_poly.type
_entity_poly.pdbx_seq_one_letter_code
_entity_poly.pdbx_strand_id
1 'polypeptide(L)'
;MAVEYNERRRFPRFVCDTGVRVHPEIGQAGYWGTVGDISLGGCYVFTFSPLPAGQVVTLDIKAGDKEIHVAGKTVSSHPGVGMGIAFQGFTAEDAEERLKGFVQNLASQPKKETIAVFH
;
A
#
# COMPACT_ATOMS: atom_id res chain seq x y z
N MET A 1 4.43 -19.08 -14.88
CA MET A 1 3.55 -18.43 -13.90
C MET A 1 4.28 -18.08 -12.64
N ALA A 2 4.98 -19.02 -12.08
CA ALA A 2 5.75 -18.70 -10.87
C ALA A 2 6.77 -17.61 -11.12
N VAL A 3 7.35 -17.62 -12.30
CA VAL A 3 8.36 -16.61 -12.64
C VAL A 3 7.74 -15.23 -12.68
N GLU A 4 6.57 -15.13 -13.31
CA GLU A 4 5.91 -13.84 -13.38
C GLU A 4 5.51 -13.34 -11.99
N TYR A 5 5.06 -14.26 -11.17
CA TYR A 5 4.68 -13.90 -9.83
C TYR A 5 5.87 -13.35 -9.07
N ASN A 6 7.00 -14.00 -9.19
CA ASN A 6 8.22 -13.56 -8.52
C ASN A 6 8.66 -12.20 -9.02
N GLU A 7 8.51 -11.95 -10.29
CA GLU A 7 8.88 -10.66 -10.84
C GLU A 7 8.03 -9.55 -10.28
N ARG A 8 6.75 -9.82 -10.09
CA ARG A 8 5.88 -8.82 -9.50
C ARG A 8 6.24 -8.53 -8.07
N ARG A 9 6.92 -9.47 -7.42
CA ARG A 9 7.31 -9.30 -6.03
C ARG A 9 8.80 -9.03 -5.88
N ARG A 10 9.38 -8.37 -6.84
CA ARG A 10 10.79 -8.09 -6.72
C ARG A 10 11.09 -7.09 -5.61
N PHE A 11 10.10 -6.41 -5.09
CA PHE A 11 10.29 -5.53 -3.95
C PHE A 11 9.78 -6.22 -2.71
N PRO A 12 10.59 -6.30 -1.65
CA PRO A 12 10.12 -6.91 -0.40
C PRO A 12 8.96 -6.12 0.18
N ARG A 13 8.06 -6.85 0.83
CA ARG A 13 6.91 -6.27 1.48
C ARG A 13 7.13 -6.23 2.98
N PHE A 14 6.69 -5.16 3.59
CA PHE A 14 6.85 -4.97 5.01
C PHE A 14 5.49 -4.71 5.64
N VAL A 15 5.22 -5.44 6.71
CA VAL A 15 3.98 -5.26 7.46
C VAL A 15 3.98 -3.88 8.08
N CYS A 16 2.83 -3.23 8.03
CA CYS A 16 2.66 -1.95 8.67
C CYS A 16 1.20 -1.81 9.08
N ASP A 17 0.85 -0.66 9.60
CA ASP A 17 -0.50 -0.40 10.09
C ASP A 17 -0.67 1.10 10.05
N THR A 18 -0.95 1.62 8.89
CA THR A 18 -1.03 3.06 8.73
C THR A 18 -2.27 3.43 7.93
N GLY A 19 -2.84 4.57 8.27
CA GLY A 19 -4.02 5.05 7.58
C GLY A 19 -3.73 5.48 6.17
N VAL A 20 -4.72 5.32 5.30
CA VAL A 20 -4.61 5.74 3.92
C VAL A 20 -5.95 6.28 3.47
N ARG A 21 -5.91 7.38 2.76
CA ARG A 21 -7.09 7.89 2.10
C ARG A 21 -7.08 7.44 0.65
N VAL A 22 -8.14 6.76 0.26
CA VAL A 22 -8.26 6.20 -1.08
C VAL A 22 -9.15 7.12 -1.89
N HIS A 23 -8.64 7.56 -3.05
CA HIS A 23 -9.40 8.39 -3.98
C HIS A 23 -9.58 7.65 -5.28
N PRO A 24 -10.77 7.03 -5.49
CA PRO A 24 -11.04 6.41 -6.78
C PRO A 24 -11.07 7.47 -7.87
N GLU A 25 -10.59 7.11 -9.03
CA GLU A 25 -10.56 8.07 -10.13
C GLU A 25 -11.96 8.40 -10.61
N ILE A 26 -12.82 7.42 -10.63
CA ILE A 26 -14.15 7.58 -11.20
C ILE A 26 -15.19 7.09 -10.21
N GLY A 27 -16.24 7.89 -10.05
CA GLY A 27 -17.50 7.42 -9.55
C GLY A 27 -17.73 7.38 -8.06
N GLN A 28 -16.70 7.44 -7.25
CA GLN A 28 -16.92 7.31 -5.81
C GLN A 28 -16.16 8.37 -5.05
N ALA A 29 -16.70 8.73 -3.90
CA ALA A 29 -16.01 9.63 -2.99
C ALA A 29 -14.84 8.90 -2.37
N GLY A 30 -13.85 9.67 -1.93
CA GLY A 30 -12.72 9.10 -1.23
C GLY A 30 -13.13 8.52 0.12
N TYR A 31 -12.35 7.56 0.60
CA TYR A 31 -12.64 6.95 1.88
C TYR A 31 -11.34 6.51 2.55
N TRP A 32 -11.43 6.21 3.83
CA TRP A 32 -10.27 5.81 4.62
C TRP A 32 -10.14 4.29 4.66
N GLY A 33 -8.90 3.82 4.65
CA GLY A 33 -8.59 2.42 4.87
C GLY A 33 -7.31 2.32 5.66
N THR A 34 -6.79 1.11 5.75
CA THR A 34 -5.56 0.84 6.48
C THR A 34 -4.60 0.07 5.59
N VAL A 35 -3.39 0.56 5.46
CA VAL A 35 -2.35 -0.17 4.74
C VAL A 35 -1.80 -1.24 5.67
N GLY A 36 -1.92 -2.49 5.27
CA GLY A 36 -1.44 -3.61 6.07
C GLY A 36 -0.04 -4.08 5.70
N ASP A 37 0.36 -3.85 4.46
CA ASP A 37 1.75 -4.06 4.06
C ASP A 37 2.06 -3.15 2.89
N ILE A 38 3.33 -2.89 2.70
CA ILE A 38 3.78 -1.95 1.69
C ILE A 38 5.16 -2.32 1.19
N SER A 39 5.40 -2.02 -0.07
CA SER A 39 6.71 -2.16 -0.68
C SER A 39 6.93 -0.96 -1.58
N LEU A 40 8.07 -0.94 -2.27
CA LEU A 40 8.30 0.11 -3.25
C LEU A 40 7.39 -0.02 -4.46
N GLY A 41 6.78 -1.18 -4.66
CA GLY A 41 5.94 -1.42 -5.84
C GLY A 41 4.46 -1.42 -5.57
N GLY A 42 4.01 -1.41 -4.32
CA GLY A 42 2.59 -1.44 -4.04
C GLY A 42 2.28 -1.64 -2.59
N CYS A 43 1.00 -1.80 -2.30
CA CYS A 43 0.56 -2.01 -0.93
C CYS A 43 -0.74 -2.78 -0.92
N TYR A 44 -1.11 -3.28 0.25
CA TYR A 44 -2.40 -3.89 0.48
C TYR A 44 -3.20 -3.01 1.41
N VAL A 45 -4.43 -2.69 1.02
CA VAL A 45 -5.30 -1.82 1.78
C VAL A 45 -6.45 -2.63 2.33
N PHE A 46 -6.61 -2.65 3.65
CA PHE A 46 -7.76 -3.27 4.30
C PHE A 46 -8.95 -2.34 4.22
N THR A 47 -10.06 -2.84 3.73
CA THR A 47 -11.31 -2.12 3.65
C THR A 47 -12.43 -3.11 3.44
N PHE A 48 -13.61 -2.82 3.98
CA PHE A 48 -14.76 -3.68 3.77
C PHE A 48 -15.23 -3.66 2.32
N SER A 49 -15.06 -2.53 1.66
CA SER A 49 -15.60 -2.35 0.32
C SER A 49 -14.49 -2.02 -0.65
N PRO A 50 -13.66 -3.00 -0.99
CA PRO A 50 -12.58 -2.74 -1.94
C PRO A 50 -13.13 -2.47 -3.33
N LEU A 51 -12.35 -1.71 -4.08
CA LEU A 51 -12.68 -1.45 -5.48
C LEU A 51 -12.39 -2.69 -6.30
N PRO A 52 -13.11 -2.87 -7.40
CA PRO A 52 -12.78 -3.97 -8.31
C PRO A 52 -11.36 -3.85 -8.85
N ALA A 53 -10.78 -4.97 -9.22
CA ALA A 53 -9.47 -4.96 -9.85
C ALA A 53 -9.53 -4.16 -11.14
N GLY A 54 -8.44 -3.46 -11.45
CA GLY A 54 -8.34 -2.67 -12.66
C GLY A 54 -8.70 -1.20 -12.49
N GLN A 55 -9.06 -0.79 -11.29
CA GLN A 55 -9.43 0.61 -11.05
C GLN A 55 -8.21 1.46 -10.75
N VAL A 56 -8.17 2.65 -11.33
CA VAL A 56 -7.11 3.60 -11.04
C VAL A 56 -7.50 4.39 -9.79
N VAL A 57 -6.53 4.56 -8.91
CA VAL A 57 -6.75 5.28 -7.65
C VAL A 57 -5.56 6.16 -7.35
N THR A 58 -5.77 7.17 -6.52
CA THR A 58 -4.67 7.84 -5.86
C THR A 58 -4.78 7.59 -4.38
N LEU A 59 -3.65 7.53 -3.71
CA LEU A 59 -3.59 7.22 -2.29
C LEU A 59 -2.82 8.31 -1.57
N ASP A 60 -3.32 8.69 -0.41
CA ASP A 60 -2.59 9.53 0.53
C ASP A 60 -2.29 8.64 1.71
N ILE A 61 -1.07 8.16 1.79
CA ILE A 61 -0.64 7.21 2.81
C ILE A 61 -0.02 7.99 3.96
N LYS A 62 -0.51 7.74 5.16
CA LYS A 62 0.06 8.39 6.34
C LYS A 62 1.43 7.83 6.64
N ALA A 63 2.39 8.73 6.83
CA ALA A 63 3.77 8.35 7.12
C ALA A 63 4.26 9.26 8.22
N GLY A 64 3.89 8.94 9.47
CA GLY A 64 4.17 9.81 10.58
C GLY A 64 3.36 11.09 10.48
N ASP A 65 4.02 12.23 10.49
CA ASP A 65 3.34 13.51 10.37
C ASP A 65 3.26 13.99 8.92
N LYS A 66 3.62 13.12 7.97
CA LYS A 66 3.59 13.48 6.56
C LYS A 66 2.72 12.49 5.82
N GLU A 67 2.51 12.76 4.54
CA GLU A 67 1.72 11.88 3.70
C GLU A 67 2.50 11.56 2.45
N ILE A 68 2.29 10.36 1.96
CA ILE A 68 2.88 9.92 0.68
C ILE A 68 1.76 9.87 -0.33
N HIS A 69 1.90 10.61 -1.41
CA HIS A 69 0.88 10.73 -2.44
C HIS A 69 1.30 9.91 -3.65
N VAL A 70 0.57 8.84 -3.92
CA VAL A 70 0.91 7.94 -5.02
C VAL A 70 -0.31 7.65 -5.86
N ALA A 71 -0.08 7.32 -7.10
CA ALA A 71 -1.10 6.81 -8.00
C ALA A 71 -0.90 5.32 -8.17
N GLY A 72 -1.99 4.60 -8.29
CA GLY A 72 -1.91 3.16 -8.43
C GLY A 72 -3.13 2.58 -9.10
N LYS A 73 -3.13 1.26 -9.17
CA LYS A 73 -4.21 0.53 -9.80
C LYS A 73 -4.47 -0.71 -8.98
N THR A 74 -5.75 -0.99 -8.75
CA THR A 74 -6.10 -2.21 -8.02
C THR A 74 -5.76 -3.41 -8.88
N VAL A 75 -5.06 -4.38 -8.28
CA VAL A 75 -4.70 -5.60 -8.99
C VAL A 75 -5.38 -6.81 -8.38
N SER A 76 -5.97 -6.67 -7.21
CA SER A 76 -6.74 -7.74 -6.58
C SER A 76 -7.81 -7.11 -5.72
N SER A 77 -8.89 -7.84 -5.50
CA SER A 77 -10.00 -7.33 -4.70
C SER A 77 -10.60 -8.50 -3.93
N HIS A 78 -10.71 -8.34 -2.62
CA HIS A 78 -11.22 -9.37 -1.72
C HIS A 78 -12.32 -8.74 -0.88
N PRO A 79 -13.59 -8.88 -1.30
CA PRO A 79 -14.69 -8.24 -0.59
C PRO A 79 -14.70 -8.57 0.89
N GLY A 80 -14.92 -7.57 1.70
CA GLY A 80 -14.92 -7.72 3.14
C GLY A 80 -13.54 -7.75 3.76
N VAL A 81 -12.49 -7.73 2.95
CA VAL A 81 -11.11 -7.84 3.44
C VAL A 81 -10.27 -6.66 2.97
N GLY A 82 -10.08 -6.54 1.66
CA GLY A 82 -9.22 -5.48 1.17
C GLY A 82 -8.86 -5.63 -0.30
N MET A 83 -7.87 -4.86 -0.72
CA MET A 83 -7.47 -4.83 -2.11
C MET A 83 -5.97 -4.60 -2.22
N GLY A 84 -5.36 -5.23 -3.22
CA GLY A 84 -3.98 -5.00 -3.53
C GLY A 84 -3.86 -3.88 -4.55
N ILE A 85 -2.88 -3.00 -4.34
CA ILE A 85 -2.65 -1.84 -5.20
C ILE A 85 -1.23 -1.90 -5.72
N ALA A 86 -1.08 -1.81 -7.03
CA ALA A 86 0.24 -1.65 -7.64
C ALA A 86 0.47 -0.17 -7.88
N PHE A 87 1.60 0.35 -7.43
CA PHE A 87 1.92 1.75 -7.63
C PHE A 87 2.29 1.99 -9.08
N GLN A 88 1.80 3.08 -9.63
CA GLN A 88 2.07 3.45 -11.02
C GLN A 88 2.84 4.76 -11.14
N GLY A 89 2.84 5.57 -10.11
CA GLY A 89 3.51 6.84 -10.16
C GLY A 89 3.27 7.64 -8.90
N PHE A 90 3.81 8.82 -8.89
CA PHE A 90 3.72 9.69 -7.73
C PHE A 90 2.99 10.97 -8.13
N THR A 91 2.17 11.48 -7.21
CA THR A 91 1.36 12.65 -7.49
C THR A 91 1.87 13.89 -6.77
N ALA A 92 3.05 13.80 -6.19
CA ALA A 92 3.70 14.94 -5.56
C ALA A 92 5.19 14.81 -5.78
N GLU A 93 5.86 15.94 -5.74
CA GLU A 93 7.28 16.00 -6.12
C GLU A 93 8.17 15.15 -5.21
N ASP A 94 7.86 15.12 -3.92
CA ASP A 94 8.70 14.43 -2.97
C ASP A 94 8.14 13.07 -2.57
N ALA A 95 7.13 12.59 -3.28
CA ALA A 95 6.45 11.36 -2.87
C ALA A 95 7.36 10.15 -2.97
N GLU A 96 8.16 10.08 -4.02
CA GLU A 96 9.04 8.93 -4.18
C GLU A 96 10.05 8.85 -3.05
N GLU A 97 10.62 9.97 -2.67
CA GLU A 97 11.57 9.99 -1.57
C GLU A 97 10.91 9.61 -0.26
N ARG A 98 9.70 10.09 -0.05
CA ARG A 98 8.98 9.75 1.17
C ARG A 98 8.65 8.26 1.21
N LEU A 99 8.26 7.68 0.08
CA LEU A 99 7.98 6.26 0.05
C LEU A 99 9.24 5.46 0.35
N LYS A 100 10.35 5.82 -0.26
CA LYS A 100 11.61 5.12 -0.01
C LYS A 100 11.98 5.21 1.47
N GLY A 101 11.85 6.39 2.05
CA GLY A 101 12.17 6.57 3.45
C GLY A 101 11.27 5.76 4.36
N PHE A 102 9.98 5.73 4.04
CA PHE A 102 9.02 4.99 4.84
C PHE A 102 9.31 3.49 4.80
N VAL A 103 9.52 2.95 3.60
CA VAL A 103 9.81 1.53 3.45
C VAL A 103 11.13 1.17 4.11
N GLN A 104 12.13 2.03 3.94
CA GLN A 104 13.42 1.78 4.55
C GLN A 104 13.33 1.77 6.07
N ASN A 105 12.53 2.66 6.61
CA ASN A 105 12.32 2.69 8.05
C ASN A 105 11.66 1.41 8.55
N LEU A 106 10.68 0.91 7.82
CA LEU A 106 10.05 -0.35 8.16
C LEU A 106 11.06 -1.49 8.12
N ALA A 107 11.89 -1.50 7.09
CA ALA A 107 12.88 -2.56 6.94
C ALA A 107 13.90 -2.55 8.07
N SER A 108 14.16 -1.38 8.65
CA SER A 108 15.13 -1.24 9.73
C SER A 108 14.58 -1.61 11.08
N GLN A 109 13.26 -1.76 11.20
CA GLN A 109 12.67 -2.03 12.49
C GLN A 109 12.98 -3.43 12.93
N PRO A 110 13.20 -3.62 14.23
CA PRO A 110 13.44 -4.97 14.72
C PRO A 110 12.22 -5.85 14.47
N LYS A 111 12.49 -7.12 14.27
CA LYS A 111 11.42 -8.06 14.05
C LYS A 111 10.93 -8.70 15.32
N LYS A 112 11.34 -8.18 16.42
CA LYS A 112 10.97 -8.78 17.69
C LYS A 112 9.48 -8.75 17.95
N GLU A 113 8.81 -7.75 17.40
CA GLU A 113 7.36 -7.72 17.57
C GLU A 113 6.71 -8.92 16.90
N THR A 114 7.27 -9.36 15.81
CA THR A 114 6.79 -10.57 15.16
C THR A 114 6.97 -11.75 16.09
N ILE A 115 8.09 -11.80 16.74
CA ILE A 115 8.36 -12.89 17.67
C ILE A 115 7.40 -12.83 18.84
N ALA A 116 7.20 -11.64 19.36
CA ALA A 116 6.34 -11.48 20.53
C ALA A 116 4.92 -11.94 20.25
N VAL A 117 4.48 -11.74 19.05
CA VAL A 117 3.11 -12.08 18.68
C VAL A 117 2.85 -13.56 18.84
N PHE A 118 3.86 -14.38 18.72
CA PHE A 118 3.67 -15.81 18.72
C PHE A 118 3.90 -16.45 20.07
N HIS A 119 4.07 -15.66 21.08
CA HIS A 119 4.28 -16.17 22.42
C HIS A 119 3.07 -15.97 23.31
#